data_86d9c2b1b325f421c9453fca26a7b784
#
_entry.id   86d9c2b1b325f421c9453fca26a7b784
#
_cell.length_a   1.000
_cell.length_b   1.000
_cell.length_c   1.000
_cell.angle_alpha   90.00
_cell.angle_beta   90.00
_cell.angle_gamma   90.00
#
_symmetry.space_group_name_H-M   'P 1'
#
loop_
_entity.id
_entity.type
_entity.pdbx_description
1 polymer ?
#
loop_
_entity_poly.entity_id
_entity_poly.type
_entity_poly.pdbx_seq_one_letter_code
_entity_poly.pdbx_strand_id
1 'polypeptide(L)'
;FFRNHKGNRHYLVVLDCERDLDIHDLEKRLHQGKLSFASPQRMEKYLGLTPGSVSPFGLINDTDNHVHLFLDKNLQNEASLSFHPNDNHATVVISQEEFMRYLSIVGNSYEFIEMY
;
A
#
# COMPACT_ATOMS: atom_id res chain seq x y z
N PHE A 1 -4.35 4.48 -1.49
CA PHE A 1 -3.69 4.48 -2.79
C PHE A 1 -3.58 5.90 -3.33
N PHE A 2 -2.36 6.29 -3.63
CA PHE A 2 -2.07 7.69 -3.98
C PHE A 2 -1.41 7.78 -5.36
N ARG A 3 -1.48 8.98 -5.94
CA ARG A 3 -0.74 9.31 -7.13
C ARG A 3 0.09 10.57 -6.92
N ASN A 4 1.14 10.75 -7.71
CA ASN A 4 1.90 11.99 -7.70
C ASN A 4 1.14 13.09 -8.47
N HIS A 5 1.67 14.31 -8.46
CA HIS A 5 1.02 15.45 -9.12
C HIS A 5 0.81 15.22 -10.63
N LYS A 6 1.79 14.62 -11.29
CA LYS A 6 1.71 14.37 -12.74
C LYS A 6 0.81 13.18 -13.09
N GLY A 7 0.48 12.33 -12.12
CA GLY A 7 -0.33 11.14 -12.35
C GLY A 7 0.38 10.01 -13.08
N ASN A 8 1.71 10.03 -13.14
CA ASN A 8 2.52 9.00 -13.81
C ASN A 8 3.19 8.04 -12.82
N ARG A 9 3.03 8.25 -11.53
CA ARG A 9 3.50 7.35 -10.47
C ARG A 9 2.41 7.13 -9.46
N HIS A 10 2.33 5.90 -8.95
CA HIS A 10 1.32 5.50 -7.97
C HIS A 10 1.99 4.82 -6.80
N TYR A 11 1.39 5.02 -5.62
CA TYR A 11 1.94 4.54 -4.35
C TYR A 11 0.86 3.87 -3.53
N LEU A 12 1.17 2.70 -2.99
CA LEU A 12 0.35 2.05 -2.00
C LEU A 12 1.03 2.22 -0.64
N VAL A 13 0.33 2.85 0.29
CA VAL A 13 0.85 3.11 1.63
C VAL A 13 0.17 2.19 2.62
N VAL A 14 0.97 1.44 3.37
CA VAL A 14 0.47 0.49 4.37
C VAL A 14 0.86 1.01 5.74
N LEU A 15 -0.15 1.32 6.55
CA LEU A 15 0.00 1.89 7.88
C LEU A 15 -0.59 0.95 8.94
N ASP A 16 -0.19 1.16 10.18
CA ASP A 16 -0.86 0.54 11.32
C ASP A 16 -2.30 1.07 11.38
N CYS A 17 -3.28 0.17 11.43
CA CYS A 17 -4.70 0.55 11.40
C CYS A 17 -5.16 1.35 12.63
N GLU A 18 -4.40 1.33 13.71
CA GLU A 18 -4.71 2.09 14.92
C GLU A 18 -4.20 3.52 14.87
N ARG A 19 -3.51 3.91 13.79
CA ARG A 19 -2.92 5.23 13.66
C ARG A 19 -3.41 5.93 12.40
N ASP A 20 -3.59 7.23 12.51
CA ASP A 20 -4.01 8.08 11.40
C ASP A 20 -2.89 9.03 11.01
N LEU A 21 -2.68 9.15 9.69
CA LEU A 21 -1.84 10.19 9.11
C LEU A 21 -2.65 10.89 8.04
N ASP A 22 -2.62 12.22 8.01
CA ASP A 22 -3.24 12.92 6.91
C ASP A 22 -2.31 12.96 5.69
N ILE A 23 -2.85 13.37 4.55
CA ILE A 23 -2.12 13.37 3.29
C ILE A 23 -0.91 14.33 3.33
N HIS A 24 -0.99 15.41 4.08
CA HIS A 24 0.11 16.37 4.19
C HIS A 24 1.28 15.79 4.98
N ASP A 25 0.99 15.01 6.03
CA ASP A 25 2.03 14.31 6.77
C ASP A 25 2.70 13.25 5.90
N LEU A 26 1.93 12.53 5.09
CA LEU A 26 2.48 11.56 4.15
C LEU A 26 3.36 12.23 3.11
N GLU A 27 2.97 13.38 2.57
CA GLU A 27 3.79 14.12 1.63
C GLU A 27 5.17 14.43 2.20
N LYS A 28 5.22 14.85 3.46
CA LYS A 28 6.48 15.14 4.13
C LYS A 28 7.32 13.89 4.37
N ARG A 29 6.69 12.78 4.75
CA ARG A 29 7.38 11.54 5.11
C ARG A 29 7.90 10.79 3.88
N LEU A 30 7.14 10.78 2.80
CA LEU A 30 7.47 10.00 1.61
C LEU A 30 8.43 10.72 0.66
N HIS A 31 8.55 12.03 0.75
CA HIS A 31 9.45 12.85 -0.08
C HIS A 31 9.19 12.68 -1.58
N GLN A 32 7.93 12.47 -1.97
CA GLN A 32 7.54 12.28 -3.37
C GLN A 32 6.85 13.51 -3.97
N GLY A 33 6.91 14.65 -3.27
CA GLY A 33 6.22 15.85 -3.69
C GLY A 33 4.75 15.79 -3.31
N LYS A 34 3.92 16.52 -4.06
CA LYS A 34 2.50 16.59 -3.79
C LYS A 34 1.82 15.27 -4.13
N LEU A 35 1.01 14.77 -3.17
CA LEU A 35 0.23 13.54 -3.32
C LEU A 35 -1.25 13.86 -3.41
N SER A 36 -1.97 13.00 -4.14
CA SER A 36 -3.44 13.01 -4.18
C SER A 36 -3.94 11.58 -4.09
N PHE A 37 -5.16 11.40 -3.58
CA PHE A 37 -5.79 10.09 -3.63
C PHE A 37 -6.00 9.69 -5.08
N ALA A 38 -5.65 8.46 -5.42
CA ALA A 38 -5.89 7.94 -6.77
C ALA A 38 -7.40 7.68 -6.95
N SER A 39 -7.89 7.94 -8.16
CA SER A 39 -9.29 7.73 -8.46
C SER A 39 -9.67 6.25 -8.42
N PRO A 40 -10.99 5.94 -8.27
CA PRO A 40 -11.44 4.54 -8.37
C PRO A 40 -11.03 3.86 -9.67
N GLN A 41 -11.01 4.61 -10.78
CA GLN A 41 -10.59 4.08 -12.08
C GLN A 41 -9.11 3.68 -12.08
N ARG A 42 -8.26 4.47 -11.44
CA ARG A 42 -6.83 4.15 -11.31
C ARG A 42 -6.61 2.94 -10.39
N MET A 43 -7.38 2.87 -9.32
CA MET A 43 -7.32 1.75 -8.39
C MET A 43 -7.68 0.44 -9.09
N GLU A 44 -8.75 0.45 -9.87
CA GLU A 44 -9.17 -0.71 -10.66
C GLU A 44 -8.10 -1.08 -11.70
N LYS A 45 -7.54 -0.08 -12.38
CA LYS A 45 -6.54 -0.30 -13.43
C LYS A 45 -5.27 -0.96 -12.90
N TYR A 46 -4.76 -0.51 -11.77
CA TYR A 46 -3.47 -0.98 -11.26
C TYR A 46 -3.59 -2.11 -10.24
N LEU A 47 -4.62 -2.09 -9.41
CA LEU A 47 -4.78 -3.08 -8.34
C LEU A 47 -5.94 -4.04 -8.55
N GLY A 48 -6.83 -3.74 -9.49
CA GLY A 48 -8.04 -4.55 -9.68
C GLY A 48 -9.01 -4.49 -8.50
N LEU A 49 -8.96 -3.40 -7.73
CA LEU A 49 -9.73 -3.26 -6.49
C LEU A 49 -10.66 -2.06 -6.56
N THR A 50 -11.67 -2.07 -5.68
CA THR A 50 -12.60 -0.95 -5.50
C THR A 50 -12.28 -0.21 -4.20
N PRO A 51 -12.72 1.06 -4.05
CA PRO A 51 -12.58 1.78 -2.79
C PRO A 51 -13.20 0.99 -1.63
N GLY A 52 -12.51 0.97 -0.50
CA GLY A 52 -12.93 0.21 0.67
C GLY A 52 -12.36 -1.21 0.74
N SER A 53 -11.82 -1.72 -0.36
CA SER A 53 -11.22 -3.06 -0.41
C SER A 53 -9.71 -3.01 -0.70
N VAL A 54 -9.06 -1.88 -0.48
CA VAL A 54 -7.65 -1.69 -0.83
C VAL A 54 -6.76 -2.51 0.08
N SER A 55 -5.88 -3.32 -0.52
CA SER A 55 -4.91 -4.11 0.22
C SER A 55 -3.69 -4.41 -0.67
N PRO A 56 -2.55 -4.81 -0.07
CA PRO A 56 -1.38 -5.21 -0.83
C PRO A 56 -1.61 -6.41 -1.74
N PHE A 57 -2.65 -7.20 -1.49
CA PHE A 57 -2.96 -8.36 -2.33
C PHE A 57 -3.38 -8.00 -3.75
N GLY A 58 -3.80 -6.75 -3.98
CA GLY A 58 -4.09 -6.26 -5.32
C GLY A 58 -2.86 -6.15 -6.21
N LEU A 59 -1.65 -6.18 -5.66
CA LEU A 59 -0.42 -6.06 -6.43
C LEU A 59 -0.21 -7.20 -7.44
N ILE A 60 -0.87 -8.33 -7.25
CA ILE A 60 -0.81 -9.42 -8.24
C ILE A 60 -1.40 -9.00 -9.59
N ASN A 61 -2.26 -7.97 -9.60
CA ASN A 61 -2.86 -7.43 -10.82
C ASN A 61 -1.99 -6.36 -11.48
N ASP A 62 -0.94 -5.89 -10.79
CA ASP A 62 -0.01 -4.88 -11.30
C ASP A 62 1.18 -5.58 -11.97
N THR A 63 0.93 -6.16 -13.14
CA THR A 63 1.91 -6.98 -13.85
C THR A 63 3.14 -6.22 -14.31
N ASP A 64 3.03 -4.91 -14.45
CA ASP A 64 4.14 -4.04 -14.85
C ASP A 64 4.98 -3.55 -13.66
N ASN A 65 4.61 -3.93 -12.44
CA ASN A 65 5.25 -3.49 -11.21
C ASN A 65 5.33 -1.96 -11.11
N HIS A 66 4.26 -1.31 -11.55
CA HIS A 66 4.17 0.15 -11.61
C HIS A 66 4.03 0.78 -10.22
N VAL A 67 3.30 0.12 -9.32
CA VAL A 67 3.00 0.64 -7.99
C VAL A 67 4.18 0.44 -7.05
N HIS A 68 4.60 1.51 -6.39
CA HIS A 68 5.63 1.47 -5.35
C HIS A 68 4.97 1.44 -3.98
N LEU A 69 5.47 0.59 -3.08
CA LEU A 69 4.94 0.47 -1.73
C LEU A 69 5.75 1.28 -0.73
N PHE A 70 5.03 1.99 0.12
CA PHE A 70 5.60 2.59 1.33
C PHE A 70 4.98 1.88 2.53
N LEU A 71 5.82 1.27 3.33
CA LEU A 71 5.40 0.47 4.48
C LEU A 71 5.84 1.17 5.76
N ASP A 72 4.93 1.23 6.74
CA ASP A 72 5.28 1.76 8.04
C ASP A 72 6.37 0.89 8.67
N LYS A 73 7.46 1.50 9.09
CA LYS A 73 8.60 0.80 9.69
C LYS A 73 8.19 -0.01 10.92
N ASN A 74 7.18 0.45 11.65
CA ASN A 74 6.69 -0.27 12.84
C ASN A 74 6.11 -1.64 12.49
N LEU A 75 5.69 -1.87 11.24
CA LEU A 75 5.20 -3.18 10.80
C LEU A 75 6.28 -4.27 10.87
N GLN A 76 7.55 -3.89 10.84
CA GLN A 76 8.65 -4.84 10.96
C GLN A 76 8.73 -5.51 12.32
N ASN A 77 8.12 -4.90 13.35
CA ASN A 77 8.12 -5.41 14.71
C ASN A 77 6.94 -6.32 14.99
N GLU A 78 6.00 -6.45 14.05
CA GLU A 78 4.81 -7.26 14.20
C GLU A 78 5.07 -8.69 13.72
N ALA A 79 4.71 -9.67 14.55
CA ALA A 79 4.86 -11.07 14.17
C ALA A 79 3.86 -11.48 13.09
N SER A 80 2.70 -10.83 13.04
CA SER A 80 1.67 -11.07 12.05
C SER A 80 1.00 -9.77 11.63
N LEU A 81 0.45 -9.77 10.41
CA LEU A 81 -0.23 -8.61 9.83
C LEU A 81 -1.63 -9.03 9.40
N SER A 82 -2.59 -8.12 9.58
CA SER A 82 -3.99 -8.34 9.19
C SER A 82 -4.36 -7.45 8.03
N PHE A 83 -5.00 -8.02 7.01
CA PHE A 83 -5.46 -7.29 5.84
C PHE A 83 -6.89 -7.70 5.47
N HIS A 84 -7.57 -6.84 4.74
CA HIS A 84 -8.88 -7.10 4.15
C HIS A 84 -8.70 -7.36 2.65
N PRO A 85 -8.51 -8.60 2.21
CA PRO A 85 -8.18 -8.89 0.81
C PRO A 85 -9.41 -8.82 -0.08
N ASN A 86 -9.48 -7.84 -0.95
CA ASN A 86 -10.48 -7.71 -2.01
C ASN A 86 -11.94 -7.77 -1.57
N ASP A 87 -12.20 -7.84 -0.27
CA ASP A 87 -13.52 -7.92 0.34
C ASP A 87 -13.41 -7.36 1.76
N ASN A 88 -14.14 -6.29 2.03
CA ASN A 88 -14.11 -5.65 3.35
C ASN A 88 -14.86 -6.43 4.43
N HIS A 89 -15.46 -7.57 4.09
CA HIS A 89 -16.11 -8.47 5.05
C HIS A 89 -15.19 -9.58 5.55
N ALA A 90 -14.03 -9.73 4.95
CA ALA A 90 -13.07 -10.77 5.31
C ALA A 90 -11.76 -10.17 5.83
N THR A 91 -11.12 -10.86 6.77
CA THR A 91 -9.81 -10.49 7.28
C THR A 91 -8.86 -11.66 7.09
N VAL A 92 -7.69 -11.39 6.49
CA VAL A 92 -6.61 -12.36 6.38
C VAL A 92 -5.49 -11.96 7.31
N VAL A 93 -5.04 -12.92 8.12
CA VAL A 93 -3.88 -12.74 9.00
C VAL A 93 -2.74 -13.58 8.45
N ILE A 94 -1.62 -12.95 8.15
CA ILE A 94 -0.41 -13.66 7.68
C ILE A 94 0.78 -13.27 8.55
N SER A 95 1.78 -14.14 8.60
CA SER A 95 2.99 -13.82 9.32
C SER A 95 3.81 -12.76 8.59
N GLN A 96 4.65 -12.06 9.32
CA GLN A 96 5.60 -11.12 8.74
C GLN A 96 6.44 -11.78 7.65
N GLU A 97 6.91 -13.01 7.92
CA GLU A 97 7.73 -13.77 6.98
C GLU A 97 6.97 -14.07 5.70
N GLU A 98 5.71 -14.49 5.79
CA GLU A 98 4.86 -14.74 4.63
C GLU A 98 4.61 -13.47 3.83
N PHE A 99 4.40 -12.35 4.50
CA PHE A 99 4.21 -11.07 3.84
C PHE A 99 5.45 -10.65 3.04
N MET A 100 6.63 -10.79 3.63
CA MET A 100 7.89 -10.46 2.95
C MET A 100 8.12 -11.39 1.76
N ARG A 101 7.76 -12.65 1.87
CA ARG A 101 7.82 -13.61 0.76
C ARG A 101 6.87 -13.19 -0.37
N TYR A 102 5.65 -12.77 -0.02
CA TYR A 102 4.69 -12.27 -0.99
C TYR A 102 5.24 -11.06 -1.76
N LEU A 103 5.85 -10.09 -1.06
CA LEU A 103 6.44 -8.92 -1.71
C LEU A 103 7.54 -9.31 -2.69
N SER A 104 8.34 -10.32 -2.37
CA SER A 104 9.39 -10.79 -3.29
C SER A 104 8.81 -11.49 -4.51
N ILE A 105 7.65 -12.13 -4.38
CA ILE A 105 6.97 -12.81 -5.49
C ILE A 105 6.36 -11.81 -6.46
N VAL A 106 5.65 -10.79 -5.97
CA VAL A 106 5.03 -9.78 -6.84
C VAL A 106 6.06 -8.87 -7.49
N GLY A 107 7.21 -8.65 -6.84
CA GLY A 107 8.32 -7.93 -7.43
C GLY A 107 8.22 -6.41 -7.43
N ASN A 108 7.16 -5.84 -6.89
CA ASN A 108 7.04 -4.40 -6.78
C ASN A 108 8.12 -3.82 -5.86
N SER A 109 8.62 -2.63 -6.19
CA SER A 109 9.54 -1.94 -5.31
C SER A 109 8.83 -1.51 -4.02
N TYR A 110 9.54 -1.55 -2.92
CA TYR A 110 8.99 -1.14 -1.63
C TYR A 110 10.08 -0.59 -0.73
N GLU A 111 9.68 0.19 0.26
CA GLU A 111 10.58 0.66 1.31
C GLU A 111 9.82 0.84 2.62
N PHE A 112 10.53 0.62 3.72
CA PHE A 112 10.00 0.88 5.06
C PHE A 112 10.38 2.29 5.48
N ILE A 113 9.39 3.05 5.93
CA ILE A 113 9.56 4.45 6.32
C ILE A 113 8.98 4.66 7.71
N GLU A 114 9.67 5.43 8.52
CA GLU A 114 9.16 5.85 9.81
C GLU A 114 8.03 6.87 9.60
N MET A 115 6.80 6.45 9.92
CA MET A 115 5.59 7.25 9.68
C MET A 115 5.15 8.06 10.90
N TYR A 116 5.61 7.67 12.09
CA TYR A 116 5.16 8.25 13.35
C TYR A 116 6.32 8.70 14.22
#